data_69d179d77012cd550878d281c8af2625
#
_entry.id   69d179d77012cd550878d281c8af2625
#
_cell.length_a   1.000
_cell.length_b   1.000
_cell.length_c   1.000
_cell.angle_alpha   90.00
_cell.angle_beta   90.00
_cell.angle_gamma   90.00
#
_symmetry.space_group_name_H-M   'P 1'
#
loop_
_entity.id
_entity.type
_entity.pdbx_description
1 polymer ?
#
loop_
_entity_poly.entity_id
_entity_poly.type
_entity_poly.pdbx_seq_one_letter_code
_entity_poly.pdbx_strand_id
1 'polypeptide(L)'
;MEFVLVDFTNYKKAIEIQNTVFPNEDGTINILASLDRELFIKKTGIDYVEDNVKYYIVYDNNEEVGITGLYNYDSISAWLAWFGVLPDKRRKSYGKRILEKTMKLAKQKGFKTMRLYTDAIENADAIKLYKKLGFVGEKYSAEELLYDCYIYSKSLNDEKVDLWNNKLLGLSEQSQLDHFPKKKIKEILDMYEEQ
;
A
#
# COMPACT_ATOMS: atom_id res chain seq x y z
N MET A 1 -8.42 17.73 -3.63
CA MET A 1 -7.88 16.45 -3.10
C MET A 1 -6.54 16.70 -2.44
N GLU A 2 -6.40 16.35 -1.18
CA GLU A 2 -5.22 16.53 -0.34
C GLU A 2 -4.71 15.16 0.13
N PHE A 3 -3.38 15.02 0.28
CA PHE A 3 -2.72 13.86 0.86
C PHE A 3 -2.10 14.28 2.18
N VAL A 4 -2.65 13.79 3.28
CA VAL A 4 -2.16 14.05 4.64
C VAL A 4 -1.29 12.86 5.06
N LEU A 5 -0.01 13.10 5.32
CA LEU A 5 0.92 12.08 5.77
C LEU A 5 0.42 11.44 7.06
N VAL A 6 0.47 10.13 7.14
CA VAL A 6 0.17 9.39 8.37
C VAL A 6 1.34 9.54 9.34
N ASP A 7 1.01 9.99 10.55
CA ASP A 7 1.93 10.18 11.67
C ASP A 7 1.28 9.77 13.01
N PHE A 8 1.96 10.00 14.12
CA PHE A 8 1.46 9.65 15.46
C PHE A 8 0.17 10.38 15.87
N THR A 9 -0.23 11.45 15.18
CA THR A 9 -1.45 12.22 15.49
C THR A 9 -2.69 11.67 14.79
N ASN A 10 -2.53 10.95 13.68
CA ASN A 10 -3.63 10.53 12.82
C ASN A 10 -3.63 9.03 12.43
N TYR A 11 -2.66 8.23 12.90
CA TYR A 11 -2.54 6.81 12.53
C TYR A 11 -3.79 5.97 12.86
N LYS A 12 -4.50 6.27 13.96
CA LYS A 12 -5.75 5.57 14.30
C LYS A 12 -6.81 5.74 13.22
N LYS A 13 -6.91 6.96 12.67
CA LYS A 13 -7.80 7.26 11.54
C LYS A 13 -7.34 6.53 10.27
N ALA A 14 -6.05 6.44 10.02
CA ALA A 14 -5.52 5.69 8.88
C ALA A 14 -5.85 4.20 8.97
N ILE A 15 -5.72 3.59 10.16
CA ILE A 15 -6.11 2.19 10.43
C ILE A 15 -7.61 1.99 10.21
N GLU A 16 -8.47 2.88 10.73
CA GLU A 16 -9.91 2.82 10.54
C GLU A 16 -10.29 2.83 9.04
N ILE A 17 -9.69 3.74 8.27
CA ILE A 17 -9.92 3.85 6.83
C ILE A 17 -9.43 2.60 6.11
N GLN A 18 -8.22 2.10 6.42
CA GLN A 18 -7.66 0.91 5.81
C GLN A 18 -8.55 -0.31 6.06
N ASN A 19 -8.96 -0.56 7.31
CA ASN A 19 -9.82 -1.68 7.67
C ASN A 19 -11.23 -1.57 7.05
N THR A 20 -11.72 -0.33 6.82
CA THR A 20 -12.99 -0.08 6.11
C THR A 20 -12.88 -0.38 4.62
N VAL A 21 -11.74 -0.04 4.02
CA VAL A 21 -11.48 -0.28 2.59
C VAL A 21 -11.23 -1.75 2.31
N PHE A 22 -10.52 -2.44 3.22
CA PHE A 22 -10.05 -3.83 3.11
C PHE A 22 -10.53 -4.64 4.32
N PRO A 23 -11.82 -5.00 4.39
CA PRO A 23 -12.41 -5.62 5.59
C PRO A 23 -11.91 -7.04 5.89
N ASN A 24 -11.30 -7.70 4.92
CA ASN A 24 -10.74 -9.05 5.05
C ASN A 24 -9.24 -9.06 5.39
N GLU A 25 -8.59 -7.90 5.39
CA GLU A 25 -7.16 -7.72 5.62
C GLU A 25 -6.95 -6.64 6.69
N ASP A 26 -5.89 -6.75 7.49
CA ASP A 26 -5.61 -5.80 8.56
C ASP A 26 -4.25 -5.13 8.37
N GLY A 27 -4.27 -3.87 7.94
CA GLY A 27 -3.06 -3.07 7.71
C GLY A 27 -2.49 -2.39 8.96
N THR A 28 -3.00 -2.70 10.16
CA THR A 28 -2.55 -2.04 11.40
C THR A 28 -1.05 -2.14 11.59
N ILE A 29 -0.49 -3.34 11.42
CA ILE A 29 0.96 -3.59 11.59
C ILE A 29 1.77 -2.73 10.61
N ASN A 30 1.39 -2.72 9.34
CA ASN A 30 2.08 -1.93 8.31
C ASN A 30 2.02 -0.42 8.61
N ILE A 31 0.87 0.07 9.06
CA ILE A 31 0.70 1.49 9.41
C ILE A 31 1.55 1.85 10.63
N LEU A 32 1.52 1.04 11.69
CA LEU A 32 2.33 1.29 12.90
C LEU A 32 3.83 1.25 12.59
N ALA A 33 4.30 0.27 11.81
CA ALA A 33 5.70 0.18 11.39
C ALA A 33 6.13 1.39 10.54
N SER A 34 5.22 1.97 9.76
CA SER A 34 5.51 3.14 8.91
C SER A 34 5.70 4.45 9.69
N LEU A 35 5.23 4.52 10.94
CA LEU A 35 5.41 5.69 11.81
C LEU A 35 6.86 5.86 12.21
N ASP A 36 7.43 4.80 12.79
CA ASP A 36 8.82 4.68 13.22
C ASP A 36 9.19 3.19 13.23
N ARG A 37 9.91 2.74 12.21
CA ARG A 37 10.28 1.33 12.03
C ARG A 37 11.17 0.81 13.16
N GLU A 38 12.14 1.59 13.60
CA GLU A 38 13.06 1.18 14.66
C GLU A 38 12.33 0.99 15.99
N LEU A 39 11.48 1.94 16.33
CA LEU A 39 10.62 1.86 17.50
C LEU A 39 9.67 0.66 17.42
N PHE A 40 9.08 0.42 16.24
CA PHE A 40 8.20 -0.73 16.00
C PHE A 40 8.93 -2.06 16.26
N ILE A 41 10.10 -2.26 15.65
CA ILE A 41 10.91 -3.47 15.84
C ILE A 41 11.29 -3.63 17.32
N LYS A 42 11.74 -2.55 17.95
CA LYS A 42 12.10 -2.56 19.38
C LYS A 42 10.94 -3.00 20.28
N LYS A 43 9.71 -2.54 19.98
CA LYS A 43 8.52 -2.86 20.78
C LYS A 43 8.00 -4.28 20.52
N THR A 44 8.03 -4.75 19.30
CA THR A 44 7.30 -5.95 18.86
C THR A 44 8.20 -7.15 18.56
N GLY A 45 9.48 -6.92 18.27
CA GLY A 45 10.41 -7.93 17.74
C GLY A 45 10.13 -8.35 16.30
N ILE A 46 9.23 -7.67 15.58
CA ILE A 46 8.87 -7.96 14.20
C ILE A 46 9.74 -7.11 13.30
N ASP A 47 10.65 -7.71 12.53
CA ASP A 47 11.65 -7.01 11.69
C ASP A 47 11.40 -7.14 10.18
N TYR A 48 10.48 -8.00 9.77
CA TYR A 48 10.10 -8.21 8.36
C TYR A 48 9.03 -7.22 7.86
N VAL A 49 9.12 -5.97 8.31
CA VAL A 49 8.29 -4.85 7.84
C VAL A 49 9.03 -4.03 6.81
N GLU A 50 8.30 -3.51 5.82
CA GLU A 50 8.86 -2.73 4.73
C GLU A 50 9.63 -1.49 5.21
N ASP A 51 10.78 -1.24 4.57
CA ASP A 51 11.52 0.00 4.75
C ASP A 51 10.87 1.16 3.98
N ASN A 52 11.02 2.37 4.50
CA ASN A 52 10.63 3.61 3.81
C ASN A 52 9.15 3.70 3.41
N VAL A 53 8.25 2.93 4.05
CA VAL A 53 6.82 3.03 3.79
C VAL A 53 6.29 4.35 4.31
N LYS A 54 5.50 5.04 3.47
CA LYS A 54 4.75 6.25 3.85
C LYS A 54 3.31 6.10 3.39
N TYR A 55 2.38 6.20 4.34
CA TYR A 55 0.94 6.22 4.08
C TYR A 55 0.39 7.63 4.10
N TYR A 56 -0.70 7.83 3.38
CA TYR A 56 -1.41 9.10 3.29
C TYR A 56 -2.90 8.85 3.39
N ILE A 57 -3.56 9.54 4.32
CA ILE A 57 -5.02 9.70 4.29
C ILE A 57 -5.34 10.68 3.18
N VAL A 58 -6.32 10.33 2.37
CA VAL A 58 -6.74 11.17 1.24
C VAL A 58 -8.03 11.89 1.58
N TYR A 59 -7.99 13.22 1.48
CA TYR A 59 -9.14 14.10 1.66
C TYR A 59 -9.56 14.76 0.36
N ASP A 60 -10.87 15.00 0.19
CA ASP A 60 -11.44 15.87 -0.84
C ASP A 60 -12.58 16.69 -0.21
N ASN A 61 -12.48 18.04 -0.28
CA ASN A 61 -13.40 18.96 0.37
C ASN A 61 -13.55 18.70 1.90
N ASN A 62 -12.45 18.45 2.59
CA ASN A 62 -12.35 18.14 4.01
C ASN A 62 -13.03 16.82 4.45
N GLU A 63 -13.41 15.95 3.51
CA GLU A 63 -13.93 14.62 3.79
C GLU A 63 -12.89 13.56 3.46
N GLU A 64 -12.77 12.50 4.27
CA GLU A 64 -11.96 11.34 3.96
C GLU A 64 -12.53 10.61 2.73
N VAL A 65 -11.68 10.27 1.79
CA VAL A 65 -12.08 9.54 0.59
C VAL A 65 -11.34 8.21 0.41
N GLY A 66 -10.25 8.00 1.11
CA GLY A 66 -9.49 6.76 1.04
C GLY A 66 -8.10 6.85 1.63
N ILE A 67 -7.29 5.88 1.27
CA ILE A 67 -5.89 5.74 1.71
C ILE A 67 -5.02 5.41 0.50
N THR A 68 -3.76 5.80 0.56
CA THR A 68 -2.71 5.37 -0.37
C THR A 68 -1.37 5.35 0.34
N GLY A 69 -0.43 4.56 -0.15
CA GLY A 69 0.93 4.54 0.38
C GLY A 69 1.96 4.29 -0.71
N LEU A 70 3.20 4.59 -0.37
CA LEU A 70 4.38 4.32 -1.19
C LEU A 70 5.48 3.72 -0.34
N TYR A 71 6.17 2.73 -0.89
CA TYR A 71 7.43 2.19 -0.37
C TYR A 71 8.39 1.92 -1.52
N ASN A 72 9.62 1.53 -1.22
CA ASN A 72 10.59 1.21 -2.25
C ASN A 72 11.62 0.18 -1.77
N TYR A 73 12.02 -0.72 -2.68
CA TYR A 73 13.14 -1.64 -2.48
C TYR A 73 14.44 -1.12 -3.11
N ASP A 74 14.33 -0.15 -4.02
CA ASP A 74 15.46 0.44 -4.73
C ASP A 74 15.22 1.94 -4.97
N SER A 75 16.18 2.62 -5.58
CA SER A 75 16.06 4.05 -5.91
C SER A 75 15.31 4.34 -7.22
N ILE A 76 14.86 3.31 -7.93
CA ILE A 76 14.26 3.43 -9.27
C ILE A 76 12.76 3.27 -9.22
N SER A 77 12.27 2.32 -8.40
CA SER A 77 10.87 1.90 -8.37
C SER A 77 10.19 2.31 -7.07
N ALA A 78 9.08 3.05 -7.18
CA ALA A 78 8.12 3.21 -6.11
C ALA A 78 7.06 2.12 -6.17
N TRP A 79 6.72 1.52 -5.04
CA TRP A 79 5.67 0.52 -4.91
C TRP A 79 4.45 1.13 -4.22
N LEU A 80 3.27 0.81 -4.75
CA LEU A 80 1.99 1.23 -4.17
C LEU A 80 1.65 0.32 -2.99
N ALA A 81 1.37 0.93 -1.84
CA ALA A 81 0.93 0.24 -0.64
C ALA A 81 -0.48 0.69 -0.26
N TRP A 82 -1.31 -0.23 0.25
CA TRP A 82 -2.67 0.01 0.76
C TRP A 82 -3.43 1.10 0.01
N PHE A 83 -3.68 0.90 -1.28
CA PHE A 83 -4.40 1.84 -2.11
C PHE A 83 -5.87 1.50 -2.20
N GLY A 84 -6.74 2.39 -1.72
CA GLY A 84 -8.17 2.16 -1.83
C GLY A 84 -9.04 3.37 -1.53
N VAL A 85 -10.31 3.25 -1.93
CA VAL A 85 -11.36 4.26 -1.78
C VAL A 85 -12.42 3.74 -0.83
N LEU A 86 -12.84 4.57 0.12
CA LEU A 86 -13.95 4.26 1.04
C LEU A 86 -15.19 3.81 0.27
N PRO A 87 -15.94 2.80 0.74
CA PRO A 87 -17.07 2.20 0.00
C PRO A 87 -18.11 3.23 -0.48
N ASP A 88 -18.50 4.19 0.36
CA ASP A 88 -19.47 5.25 0.06
C ASP A 88 -18.95 6.32 -0.91
N LYS A 89 -17.64 6.35 -1.14
CA LYS A 89 -16.95 7.27 -2.07
C LYS A 89 -16.61 6.61 -3.41
N ARG A 90 -16.86 5.30 -3.57
CA ARG A 90 -16.58 4.57 -4.83
C ARG A 90 -17.46 5.08 -5.99
N ARG A 91 -17.09 4.73 -7.24
CA ARG A 91 -17.79 5.09 -8.50
C ARG A 91 -17.85 6.61 -8.80
N LYS A 92 -17.10 7.42 -8.07
CA LYS A 92 -16.97 8.88 -8.24
C LYS A 92 -15.60 9.30 -8.79
N SER A 93 -14.91 8.40 -9.48
CA SER A 93 -13.56 8.57 -10.05
C SER A 93 -12.44 8.85 -9.03
N TYR A 94 -12.67 8.69 -7.74
CA TYR A 94 -11.64 8.92 -6.71
C TYR A 94 -10.44 7.99 -6.90
N GLY A 95 -10.65 6.69 -7.15
CA GLY A 95 -9.55 5.75 -7.36
C GLY A 95 -8.58 6.21 -8.45
N LYS A 96 -9.11 6.67 -9.61
CA LYS A 96 -8.28 7.24 -10.67
C LYS A 96 -7.49 8.46 -10.20
N ARG A 97 -8.17 9.44 -9.58
CA ARG A 97 -7.55 10.70 -9.12
C ARG A 97 -6.48 10.47 -8.04
N ILE A 98 -6.73 9.55 -7.12
CA ILE A 98 -5.76 9.17 -6.08
C ILE A 98 -4.53 8.55 -6.73
N LEU A 99 -4.71 7.54 -7.59
CA LEU A 99 -3.59 6.85 -8.22
C LEU A 99 -2.75 7.77 -9.10
N GLU A 100 -3.39 8.66 -9.89
CA GLU A 100 -2.68 9.68 -10.69
C GLU A 100 -1.87 10.63 -9.80
N LYS A 101 -2.41 11.06 -8.66
CA LYS A 101 -1.69 11.92 -7.71
C LYS A 101 -0.56 11.15 -7.01
N THR A 102 -0.77 9.88 -6.68
CA THR A 102 0.28 9.03 -6.09
C THR A 102 1.44 8.80 -7.08
N MET A 103 1.14 8.56 -8.36
CA MET A 103 2.16 8.50 -9.42
C MET A 103 2.94 9.82 -9.54
N LYS A 104 2.25 10.96 -9.50
CA LYS A 104 2.90 12.27 -9.52
C LYS A 104 3.82 12.46 -8.31
N LEU A 105 3.38 12.05 -7.13
CA LEU A 105 4.19 12.10 -5.91
C LEU A 105 5.44 11.21 -6.03
N ALA A 106 5.30 9.99 -6.55
CA ALA A 106 6.42 9.09 -6.79
C ALA A 106 7.43 9.71 -7.79
N LYS A 107 6.95 10.28 -8.89
CA LYS A 107 7.78 11.01 -9.86
C LYS A 107 8.53 12.19 -9.23
N GLN A 108 7.86 12.98 -8.39
CA GLN A 108 8.47 14.12 -7.67
C GLN A 108 9.55 13.68 -6.69
N LYS A 109 9.45 12.48 -6.15
CA LYS A 109 10.49 11.85 -5.30
C LYS A 109 11.66 11.26 -6.11
N GLY A 110 11.63 11.34 -7.45
CA GLY A 110 12.70 10.89 -8.33
C GLY A 110 12.55 9.47 -8.86
N PHE A 111 11.50 8.75 -8.51
CA PHE A 111 11.27 7.41 -9.02
C PHE A 111 10.92 7.44 -10.51
N LYS A 112 11.41 6.45 -11.25
CA LYS A 112 11.19 6.29 -12.69
C LYS A 112 10.05 5.34 -13.02
N THR A 113 9.76 4.40 -12.12
CA THR A 113 8.76 3.36 -12.31
C THR A 113 7.84 3.31 -11.09
N MET A 114 6.56 3.11 -11.31
CA MET A 114 5.61 2.75 -10.27
C MET A 114 5.19 1.30 -10.43
N ARG A 115 5.19 0.56 -9.34
CA ARG A 115 4.81 -0.85 -9.28
C ARG A 115 3.73 -1.09 -8.23
N LEU A 116 3.05 -2.20 -8.37
CA LEU A 116 2.16 -2.77 -7.36
C LEU A 116 2.05 -4.27 -7.59
N TYR A 117 1.72 -5.01 -6.56
CA TYR A 117 1.24 -6.39 -6.71
C TYR A 117 -0.23 -6.47 -6.30
N THR A 118 -0.94 -7.43 -6.83
CA THR A 118 -2.36 -7.62 -6.54
C THR A 118 -2.80 -9.04 -6.87
N ASP A 119 -3.77 -9.53 -6.10
CA ASP A 119 -4.51 -10.75 -6.42
C ASP A 119 -5.39 -10.54 -7.66
N ALA A 120 -5.49 -11.55 -8.50
CA ALA A 120 -6.25 -11.49 -9.74
C ALA A 120 -7.77 -11.61 -9.53
N ILE A 121 -8.19 -12.23 -8.44
CA ILE A 121 -9.59 -12.64 -8.22
C ILE A 121 -10.35 -11.53 -7.49
N GLU A 122 -9.82 -11.06 -6.38
CA GLU A 122 -10.51 -10.11 -5.49
C GLU A 122 -10.49 -8.66 -6.00
N ASN A 123 -9.51 -8.30 -6.84
CA ASN A 123 -9.24 -6.92 -7.22
C ASN A 123 -9.59 -6.56 -8.69
N ALA A 124 -10.57 -7.23 -9.29
CA ALA A 124 -10.91 -7.06 -10.72
C ALA A 124 -11.16 -5.60 -11.15
N ASP A 125 -11.80 -4.78 -10.33
CA ASP A 125 -12.06 -3.37 -10.67
C ASP A 125 -10.78 -2.51 -10.54
N ALA A 126 -9.92 -2.81 -9.59
CA ALA A 126 -8.61 -2.16 -9.46
C ALA A 126 -7.71 -2.51 -10.66
N ILE A 127 -7.69 -3.77 -11.09
CA ILE A 127 -6.96 -4.22 -12.28
C ILE A 127 -7.42 -3.48 -13.54
N LYS A 128 -8.74 -3.30 -13.73
CA LYS A 128 -9.26 -2.50 -14.85
C LYS A 128 -8.75 -1.06 -14.80
N LEU A 129 -8.68 -0.46 -13.62
CA LEU A 129 -8.13 0.87 -13.42
C LEU A 129 -6.65 0.93 -13.75
N TYR A 130 -5.84 -0.02 -13.27
CA TYR A 130 -4.41 -0.07 -13.56
C TYR A 130 -4.15 -0.18 -15.07
N LYS A 131 -4.82 -1.11 -15.75
CA LYS A 131 -4.72 -1.26 -17.22
C LYS A 131 -5.13 0.02 -17.96
N LYS A 132 -6.22 0.67 -17.54
CA LYS A 132 -6.69 1.95 -18.12
C LYS A 132 -5.68 3.07 -17.94
N LEU A 133 -4.91 3.06 -16.86
CA LEU A 133 -3.85 4.04 -16.61
C LEU A 133 -2.50 3.65 -17.21
N GLY A 134 -2.46 2.58 -18.01
CA GLY A 134 -1.27 2.15 -18.77
C GLY A 134 -0.25 1.34 -17.96
N PHE A 135 -0.68 0.71 -16.87
CA PHE A 135 0.16 -0.29 -16.22
C PHE A 135 0.19 -1.59 -17.03
N VAL A 136 1.34 -2.21 -17.10
CA VAL A 136 1.58 -3.52 -17.74
C VAL A 136 1.71 -4.57 -16.65
N GLY A 137 0.90 -5.62 -16.74
CA GLY A 137 0.87 -6.71 -15.75
C GLY A 137 1.75 -7.88 -16.15
N GLU A 138 2.42 -8.47 -15.17
CA GLU A 138 3.18 -9.72 -15.26
C GLU A 138 2.62 -10.70 -14.24
N LYS A 139 2.47 -11.98 -14.62
CA LYS A 139 2.16 -13.01 -13.63
C LYS A 139 3.39 -13.19 -12.72
N TYR A 140 3.17 -13.08 -11.42
CA TYR A 140 4.17 -13.38 -10.42
C TYR A 140 3.91 -14.79 -9.89
N SER A 141 4.89 -15.65 -10.04
CA SER A 141 4.83 -17.03 -9.56
C SER A 141 5.96 -17.24 -8.56
N ALA A 142 5.60 -17.32 -7.27
CA ALA A 142 6.48 -17.82 -6.24
C ALA A 142 5.88 -19.13 -5.71
N GLU A 143 6.69 -20.15 -5.47
CA GLU A 143 6.24 -21.45 -4.94
C GLU A 143 5.50 -21.33 -3.61
N GLU A 144 5.73 -20.22 -2.90
CA GLU A 144 5.20 -19.93 -1.57
C GLU A 144 3.80 -19.26 -1.60
N LEU A 145 3.35 -18.78 -2.78
CA LEU A 145 2.05 -18.13 -2.90
C LEU A 145 0.94 -19.14 -3.14
N LEU A 146 -0.09 -19.10 -2.32
CA LEU A 146 -1.28 -19.96 -2.42
C LEU A 146 -2.25 -19.53 -3.54
N TYR A 147 -2.00 -18.40 -4.21
CA TYR A 147 -2.86 -17.83 -5.24
C TYR A 147 -2.06 -17.10 -6.33
N ASP A 148 -2.65 -16.94 -7.50
CA ASP A 148 -2.07 -16.19 -8.60
C ASP A 148 -1.98 -14.70 -8.27
N CYS A 149 -0.77 -14.20 -8.17
CA CYS A 149 -0.47 -12.79 -7.98
C CYS A 149 0.04 -12.17 -9.29
N TYR A 150 -0.20 -10.88 -9.46
CA TYR A 150 0.29 -10.10 -10.59
C TYR A 150 1.06 -8.88 -10.11
N ILE A 151 2.18 -8.59 -10.76
CA ILE A 151 2.88 -7.33 -10.62
C ILE A 151 2.50 -6.45 -11.79
N TYR A 152 2.02 -5.26 -11.49
CA TYR A 152 1.74 -4.22 -12.47
C TYR A 152 2.79 -3.14 -12.40
N SER A 153 3.39 -2.80 -13.54
CA SER A 153 4.45 -1.79 -13.65
C SER A 153 4.06 -0.70 -14.63
N LYS A 154 4.42 0.55 -14.33
CA LYS A 154 4.23 1.71 -15.20
C LYS A 154 5.44 2.62 -15.15
N SER A 155 5.94 3.04 -16.33
CA SER A 155 6.92 4.13 -16.42
C SER A 155 6.29 5.46 -16.01
N LEU A 156 6.99 6.24 -15.19
CA LEU A 156 6.60 7.58 -14.76
C LEU A 156 7.16 8.68 -15.68
N ASN A 157 8.01 8.32 -16.66
CA ASN A 157 8.73 9.24 -17.54
C ASN A 157 8.42 9.04 -19.03
N ASP A 158 7.31 8.35 -19.36
CA ASP A 158 6.90 8.01 -20.73
C ASP A 158 7.92 7.16 -21.51
N GLU A 159 8.85 6.52 -20.80
CA GLU A 159 9.80 5.57 -21.34
C GLU A 159 9.16 4.16 -21.45
N LYS A 160 9.86 3.24 -22.10
CA LYS A 160 9.45 1.83 -22.11
C LYS A 160 9.35 1.31 -20.66
N VAL A 161 8.27 0.61 -20.37
CA VAL A 161 8.06 0.04 -19.03
C VAL A 161 9.15 -1.00 -18.74
N ASP A 162 9.88 -0.78 -17.66
CA ASP A 162 10.79 -1.77 -17.09
C ASP A 162 9.97 -2.80 -16.29
N LEU A 163 9.88 -4.02 -16.80
CA LEU A 163 9.15 -5.11 -16.17
C LEU A 163 9.93 -5.66 -14.97
N TRP A 164 9.22 -6.24 -13.99
CA TRP A 164 9.85 -6.80 -12.80
C TRP A 164 10.64 -8.09 -13.09
N ASN A 165 10.24 -8.82 -14.15
CA ASN A 165 10.88 -10.05 -14.61
C ASN A 165 10.97 -11.13 -13.52
N ASN A 166 9.90 -11.27 -12.75
CA ASN A 166 9.74 -12.33 -11.73
C ASN A 166 10.87 -12.38 -10.67
N LYS A 167 11.46 -11.24 -10.31
CA LYS A 167 12.42 -11.17 -9.21
C LYS A 167 11.71 -11.52 -7.91
N LEU A 168 12.41 -12.14 -6.98
CA LEU A 168 11.87 -12.48 -5.66
C LEU A 168 11.48 -11.21 -4.88
N LEU A 169 10.30 -11.21 -4.25
CA LEU A 169 9.74 -10.04 -3.54
C LEU A 169 9.58 -10.26 -2.03
N GLY A 170 9.82 -11.46 -1.50
CA GLY A 170 9.53 -11.75 -0.09
C GLY A 170 8.05 -11.59 0.28
N LEU A 171 7.13 -11.75 -0.68
CA LEU A 171 5.68 -11.57 -0.47
C LEU A 171 5.09 -12.56 0.54
N SER A 172 5.72 -13.72 0.76
CA SER A 172 5.30 -14.70 1.77
C SER A 172 5.38 -14.12 3.19
N GLU A 173 6.41 -13.35 3.51
CA GLU A 173 6.57 -12.69 4.80
C GLU A 173 5.58 -11.54 4.94
N GLN A 174 5.38 -10.77 3.89
CA GLN A 174 4.46 -9.63 3.86
C GLN A 174 3.00 -10.09 3.99
N SER A 175 2.61 -11.19 3.34
CA SER A 175 1.25 -11.74 3.48
C SER A 175 0.94 -12.19 4.91
N GLN A 176 1.93 -12.51 5.73
CA GLN A 176 1.74 -12.83 7.15
C GLN A 176 1.32 -11.60 7.96
N LEU A 177 1.73 -10.39 7.56
CA LEU A 177 1.34 -9.15 8.25
C LEU A 177 -0.13 -8.83 8.03
N ASP A 178 -0.65 -9.11 6.85
CA ASP A 178 -2.03 -8.80 6.46
C ASP A 178 -3.05 -9.71 7.16
N HIS A 179 -2.59 -10.84 7.67
CA HIS A 179 -3.38 -11.87 8.37
C HIS A 179 -2.92 -12.11 9.81
N PHE A 180 -2.33 -11.11 10.44
CA PHE A 180 -1.84 -11.22 11.80
C PHE A 180 -2.98 -11.50 12.80
N PRO A 181 -2.79 -12.35 13.84
CA PRO A 181 -3.85 -12.67 14.80
C PRO A 181 -4.39 -11.41 15.50
N LYS A 182 -5.71 -11.20 15.46
CA LYS A 182 -6.38 -9.99 16.02
C LYS A 182 -6.00 -9.71 17.48
N LYS A 183 -5.82 -10.75 18.30
CA LYS A 183 -5.36 -10.61 19.69
C LYS A 183 -3.99 -9.93 19.76
N LYS A 184 -3.07 -10.34 18.88
CA LYS A 184 -1.71 -9.81 18.84
C LYS A 184 -1.66 -8.39 18.28
N ILE A 185 -2.53 -8.07 17.30
CA ILE A 185 -2.72 -6.72 16.80
C ILE A 185 -3.17 -5.79 17.93
N LYS A 186 -4.12 -6.23 18.75
CA LYS A 186 -4.58 -5.45 19.90
C LYS A 186 -3.46 -5.21 20.91
N GLU A 187 -2.71 -6.24 21.26
CA GLU A 187 -1.55 -6.12 22.18
C GLU A 187 -0.52 -5.10 21.65
N ILE A 188 -0.27 -5.10 20.35
CA ILE A 188 0.65 -4.14 19.71
C ILE A 188 0.07 -2.72 19.72
N LEU A 189 -1.22 -2.55 19.41
CA LEU A 189 -1.90 -1.24 19.50
C LEU A 189 -1.82 -0.66 20.91
N ASP A 190 -2.10 -1.47 21.93
CA ASP A 190 -2.04 -1.05 23.34
C ASP A 190 -0.63 -0.48 23.69
N MET A 191 0.46 -1.06 23.13
CA MET A 191 1.83 -0.54 23.31
C MET A 191 2.05 0.87 22.73
N TYR A 192 1.20 1.31 21.79
CA TYR A 192 1.26 2.64 21.19
C TYR A 192 0.31 3.63 21.86
N GLU A 193 -0.65 3.16 22.66
CA GLU A 193 -1.59 4.02 23.40
C GLU A 193 -1.02 4.51 24.75
N GLU A 194 -0.03 3.81 25.29
CA GLU A 194 0.63 4.15 26.56
C GLU A 194 1.69 5.26 26.45
N GLN A 195 1.76 5.98 25.32
CA GLN A 195 2.62 7.14 25.08
C GLN A 195 1.80 8.44 25.05
#